data_0a0ce28fc7ad4448edb6fe5297013780
#
_entry.id   0a0ce28fc7ad4448edb6fe5297013780
#
_cell.length_a   1.000
_cell.length_b   1.000
_cell.length_c   1.000
_cell.angle_alpha   90.00
_cell.angle_beta   90.00
_cell.angle_gamma   90.00
#
_symmetry.space_group_name_H-M   'P 1'
#
loop_
_entity.id
_entity.type
_entity.pdbx_description
1 polymer ?
#
loop_
_entity_poly.entity_id
_entity_poly.type
_entity_poly.pdbx_seq_one_letter_code
_entity_poly.pdbx_strand_id
1 'polypeptide(L)'
;KGVNRHSFWPESGRTTSRHDGSGRQPVELRPRTVRRLLEQLERLPGIGPRSARSLVEHLLTVDAGEVAELAEALGALRREVRLCEECFLLTEAERCAVCRDPDRDRSMVLVVEEPTTAWAVEATREYRGLYHALLGHLSPLHGVGPEDLTIDRLEERCRGGEVRELILATNPTVEGETTALYIVRRLQPLGLVISRPASGIPVGGELSAVDQLTLAQALQLRRTL
;
A
#
# COMPACT_ATOMS: atom_id res chain seq x y z
N LYS A 1 39.48 3.06 26.26
CA LYS A 1 39.82 1.74 25.71
C LYS A 1 38.54 1.17 25.18
N GLY A 2 38.31 1.32 23.84
CA GLY A 2 37.10 0.94 23.15
C GLY A 2 36.99 -0.57 23.02
N VAL A 3 35.88 -1.10 23.48
CA VAL A 3 35.49 -2.49 23.24
C VAL A 3 34.90 -2.53 21.80
N ASN A 4 35.56 -3.27 20.96
CA ASN A 4 35.15 -3.46 19.54
C ASN A 4 33.88 -4.30 19.53
N ARG A 5 32.71 -3.70 19.17
CA ARG A 5 31.37 -4.30 19.27
C ARG A 5 30.94 -5.11 18.03
N HIS A 6 31.86 -5.35 17.07
CA HIS A 6 31.51 -5.95 15.78
C HIS A 6 31.57 -7.49 15.71
N SER A 7 31.77 -8.21 16.80
CA SER A 7 31.96 -9.68 16.74
C SER A 7 31.08 -10.48 17.71
N PHE A 8 29.87 -10.01 18.02
CA PHE A 8 29.06 -10.69 19.04
C PHE A 8 28.22 -11.90 18.53
N TRP A 9 28.13 -12.11 17.21
CA TRP A 9 27.32 -13.21 16.68
C TRP A 9 28.09 -14.06 15.68
N PRO A 10 28.29 -15.37 15.94
CA PRO A 10 28.86 -16.29 14.95
C PRO A 10 27.85 -16.58 13.85
N GLU A 11 28.34 -16.69 12.60
CA GLU A 11 27.56 -17.09 11.42
C GLU A 11 26.87 -18.44 11.65
N SER A 12 25.58 -18.53 11.25
CA SER A 12 24.75 -19.71 11.42
C SER A 12 25.22 -20.87 10.57
N GLY A 13 26.02 -21.77 11.14
CA GLY A 13 26.24 -23.10 10.63
C GLY A 13 24.95 -23.92 10.71
N ARG A 14 24.62 -24.66 9.65
CA ARG A 14 23.54 -25.67 9.62
C ARG A 14 23.79 -26.71 10.72
N THR A 15 23.00 -26.68 11.77
CA THR A 15 22.99 -27.75 12.75
C THR A 15 22.18 -28.94 12.24
N THR A 16 22.88 -29.97 11.75
CA THR A 16 22.32 -31.31 11.65
C THR A 16 22.11 -31.82 13.08
N SER A 17 20.85 -32.00 13.48
CA SER A 17 20.50 -32.61 14.78
C SER A 17 21.00 -34.05 14.85
N ARG A 18 22.10 -34.28 15.53
CA ARG A 18 22.42 -35.62 16.07
C ARG A 18 21.67 -35.74 17.39
N HIS A 19 20.71 -36.63 17.45
CA HIS A 19 20.10 -37.12 18.69
C HIS A 19 21.20 -37.84 19.48
N ASP A 20 21.76 -37.16 20.48
CA ASP A 20 22.45 -37.83 21.56
C ASP A 20 21.46 -37.99 22.72
N GLY A 21 21.46 -39.18 23.32
CA GLY A 21 20.48 -39.62 24.33
C GLY A 21 20.64 -38.97 25.72
N SER A 22 21.16 -37.76 25.84
CA SER A 22 21.19 -37.02 27.10
C SER A 22 19.99 -36.10 27.17
N GLY A 23 19.00 -36.42 27.98
CA GLY A 23 17.75 -35.68 28.19
C GLY A 23 17.88 -34.26 28.74
N ARG A 24 18.93 -33.52 28.35
CA ARG A 24 19.09 -32.10 28.66
C ARG A 24 18.37 -31.27 27.58
N GLN A 25 17.30 -30.61 27.96
CA GLN A 25 16.68 -29.59 27.09
C GLN A 25 17.72 -28.51 26.77
N PRO A 26 17.83 -28.09 25.51
CA PRO A 26 18.74 -26.99 25.15
C PRO A 26 18.40 -25.74 25.98
N VAL A 27 19.43 -25.16 26.61
CA VAL A 27 19.26 -23.91 27.36
C VAL A 27 18.91 -22.81 26.38
N GLU A 28 17.72 -22.21 26.55
CA GLU A 28 17.28 -21.06 25.75
C GLU A 28 18.12 -19.82 26.17
N LEU A 29 19.09 -19.46 25.36
CA LEU A 29 20.00 -18.35 25.62
C LEU A 29 19.39 -16.96 25.28
N ARG A 30 18.26 -16.93 24.53
CA ARG A 30 17.64 -15.69 24.15
C ARG A 30 16.72 -15.15 25.25
N PRO A 31 16.91 -13.90 25.70
CA PRO A 31 16.00 -13.26 26.64
C PRO A 31 14.55 -13.28 26.10
N ARG A 32 13.58 -13.46 26.99
CA ARG A 32 12.14 -13.51 26.63
C ARG A 32 11.70 -12.29 25.82
N THR A 33 12.21 -11.10 26.16
CA THR A 33 11.90 -9.84 25.46
C THR A 33 12.39 -9.86 24.01
N VAL A 34 13.62 -10.35 23.77
CA VAL A 34 14.19 -10.49 22.42
C VAL A 34 13.34 -11.44 21.56
N ARG A 35 12.99 -12.58 22.12
CA ARG A 35 12.15 -13.57 21.41
C ARG A 35 10.79 -12.99 21.04
N ARG A 36 10.12 -12.32 21.99
CA ARG A 36 8.83 -11.69 21.74
C ARG A 36 8.90 -10.64 20.63
N LEU A 37 9.95 -9.82 20.59
CA LEU A 37 10.13 -8.81 19.54
C LEU A 37 10.38 -9.47 18.18
N LEU A 38 11.23 -10.51 18.10
CA LEU A 38 11.44 -11.28 16.87
C LEU A 38 10.12 -11.83 16.33
N GLU A 39 9.31 -12.48 17.18
CA GLU A 39 7.99 -13.01 16.81
C GLU A 39 7.04 -11.93 16.26
N GLN A 40 7.06 -10.72 16.80
CA GLN A 40 6.22 -9.63 16.30
C GLN A 40 6.74 -9.09 14.95
N LEU A 41 8.05 -8.94 14.80
CA LEU A 41 8.65 -8.49 13.54
C LEU A 41 8.45 -9.48 12.40
N GLU A 42 8.56 -10.79 12.67
CA GLU A 42 8.33 -11.85 11.67
C GLU A 42 6.88 -11.94 11.17
N ARG A 43 5.93 -11.34 11.89
CA ARG A 43 4.52 -11.22 11.44
C ARG A 43 4.31 -10.13 10.40
N LEU A 44 5.28 -9.23 10.25
CA LEU A 44 5.19 -8.15 9.27
C LEU A 44 5.48 -8.68 7.87
N PRO A 45 4.68 -8.29 6.86
CA PRO A 45 4.90 -8.73 5.48
C PRO A 45 6.29 -8.30 4.99
N GLY A 46 7.00 -9.22 4.34
CA GLY A 46 8.35 -8.99 3.82
C GLY A 46 9.47 -9.10 4.86
N ILE A 47 9.17 -9.29 6.16
CA ILE A 47 10.17 -9.47 7.20
C ILE A 47 10.31 -10.95 7.55
N GLY A 48 11.39 -11.58 7.06
CA GLY A 48 11.76 -12.93 7.44
C GLY A 48 12.65 -12.99 8.69
N PRO A 49 12.96 -14.21 9.20
CA PRO A 49 13.76 -14.39 10.42
C PRO A 49 15.13 -13.72 10.41
N ARG A 50 15.76 -13.62 9.23
CA ARG A 50 17.07 -12.96 9.07
C ARG A 50 16.93 -11.44 9.27
N SER A 51 15.95 -10.83 8.60
CA SER A 51 15.70 -9.39 8.72
C SER A 51 15.23 -9.01 10.12
N ALA A 52 14.33 -9.80 10.73
CA ALA A 52 13.88 -9.60 12.10
C ALA A 52 15.06 -9.60 13.10
N ARG A 53 16.00 -10.54 12.95
CA ARG A 53 17.20 -10.59 13.78
C ARG A 53 18.06 -9.35 13.61
N SER A 54 18.35 -8.94 12.37
CA SER A 54 19.14 -7.74 12.09
C SER A 54 18.51 -6.48 12.70
N LEU A 55 17.17 -6.37 12.60
CA LEU A 55 16.44 -5.26 13.24
C LEU A 55 16.58 -5.27 14.76
N VAL A 56 16.44 -6.43 15.41
CA VAL A 56 16.61 -6.53 16.87
C VAL A 56 18.05 -6.19 17.30
N GLU A 57 19.05 -6.68 16.58
CA GLU A 57 20.45 -6.35 16.82
C GLU A 57 20.69 -4.83 16.71
N HIS A 58 20.14 -4.18 15.70
CA HIS A 58 20.19 -2.74 15.53
C HIS A 58 19.54 -2.01 16.71
N LEU A 59 18.31 -2.38 17.07
CA LEU A 59 17.57 -1.75 18.19
C LEU A 59 18.25 -1.93 19.56
N LEU A 60 19.10 -2.95 19.73
CA LEU A 60 19.91 -3.14 20.93
C LEU A 60 21.16 -2.24 20.97
N THR A 61 21.56 -1.64 19.85
CA THR A 61 22.80 -0.86 19.71
C THR A 61 22.56 0.64 19.57
N VAL A 62 21.38 1.07 19.12
CA VAL A 62 21.01 2.48 19.01
C VAL A 62 20.66 3.07 20.36
N ASP A 63 20.54 4.40 20.43
CA ASP A 63 20.12 5.10 21.64
C ASP A 63 18.70 4.72 22.06
N ALA A 64 18.45 4.69 23.36
CA ALA A 64 17.14 4.38 23.91
C ALA A 64 16.05 5.37 23.47
N GLY A 65 16.41 6.62 23.17
CA GLY A 65 15.53 7.64 22.62
C GLY A 65 15.02 7.25 21.24
N GLU A 66 15.88 6.78 20.34
CA GLU A 66 15.47 6.32 18.99
C GLU A 66 14.47 5.16 19.05
N VAL A 67 14.70 4.23 20.00
CA VAL A 67 13.76 3.12 20.22
C VAL A 67 12.42 3.62 20.74
N ALA A 68 12.42 4.59 21.64
CA ALA A 68 11.20 5.19 22.18
C ALA A 68 10.41 5.95 21.10
N GLU A 69 11.10 6.72 20.25
CA GLU A 69 10.49 7.43 19.12
C GLU A 69 9.83 6.46 18.12
N LEU A 70 10.51 5.36 17.77
CA LEU A 70 9.93 4.33 16.91
C LEU A 70 8.67 3.70 17.53
N ALA A 71 8.74 3.37 18.83
CA ALA A 71 7.60 2.79 19.54
C ALA A 71 6.41 3.75 19.59
N GLU A 72 6.65 5.05 19.81
CA GLU A 72 5.62 6.09 19.80
C GLU A 72 5.01 6.26 18.39
N ALA A 73 5.84 6.33 17.35
CA ALA A 73 5.37 6.44 15.95
C ALA A 73 4.47 5.26 15.55
N LEU A 74 4.83 4.03 15.94
CA LEU A 74 3.99 2.85 15.72
C LEU A 74 2.65 2.93 16.47
N GLY A 75 2.67 3.44 17.68
CA GLY A 75 1.46 3.65 18.48
C GLY A 75 0.57 4.75 17.90
N ALA A 76 1.14 5.88 17.51
CA ALA A 76 0.47 7.03 16.92
C ALA A 76 -0.24 6.66 15.62
N LEU A 77 0.41 5.87 14.75
CA LEU A 77 -0.17 5.41 13.49
C LEU A 77 -1.58 4.82 13.66
N ARG A 78 -1.80 4.02 14.69
CA ARG A 78 -3.12 3.37 14.93
C ARG A 78 -4.09 4.24 15.70
N ARG A 79 -3.62 5.24 16.45
CA ARG A 79 -4.48 6.14 17.23
C ARG A 79 -4.96 7.33 16.41
N GLU A 80 -4.12 7.85 15.54
CA GLU A 80 -4.30 9.17 14.92
C GLU A 80 -4.74 9.06 13.47
N VAL A 81 -4.27 8.03 12.72
CA VAL A 81 -4.61 7.86 11.32
C VAL A 81 -5.99 7.21 11.17
N ARG A 82 -6.83 7.86 10.41
CA ARG A 82 -8.20 7.47 10.06
C ARG A 82 -8.45 7.65 8.56
N LEU A 83 -9.59 7.19 8.08
CA LEU A 83 -10.04 7.46 6.72
C LEU A 83 -10.77 8.81 6.67
N CYS A 84 -10.52 9.57 5.63
CA CYS A 84 -11.26 10.79 5.32
C CYS A 84 -12.74 10.45 5.08
N GLU A 85 -13.65 11.18 5.70
CA GLU A 85 -15.10 10.95 5.61
C GLU A 85 -15.66 11.16 4.19
N GLU A 86 -14.95 11.92 3.34
CA GLU A 86 -15.39 12.26 2.00
C GLU A 86 -14.77 11.36 0.92
N CYS A 87 -13.45 11.09 0.99
CA CYS A 87 -12.72 10.41 -0.09
C CYS A 87 -12.03 9.11 0.33
N PHE A 88 -12.06 8.74 1.60
CA PHE A 88 -11.46 7.53 2.17
C PHE A 88 -9.93 7.45 2.04
N LEU A 89 -9.24 8.55 1.75
CA LEU A 89 -7.79 8.63 1.90
C LEU A 89 -7.41 8.68 3.38
N LEU A 90 -6.16 8.31 3.68
CA LEU A 90 -5.62 8.37 5.04
C LEU A 90 -5.43 9.82 5.50
N THR A 91 -5.81 10.12 6.73
CA THR A 91 -5.74 11.46 7.34
C THR A 91 -5.73 11.36 8.86
N GLU A 92 -5.28 12.42 9.54
CA GLU A 92 -5.41 12.59 10.99
C GLU A 92 -6.63 13.45 11.39
N ALA A 93 -7.29 14.05 10.40
CA ALA A 93 -8.49 14.89 10.58
C ALA A 93 -9.74 14.20 10.00
N GLU A 94 -10.93 14.77 10.24
CA GLU A 94 -12.19 14.29 9.63
C GLU A 94 -12.13 14.31 8.10
N ARG A 95 -11.56 15.38 7.52
CA ARG A 95 -11.35 15.56 6.08
C ARG A 95 -9.87 15.74 5.79
N CYS A 96 -9.36 15.01 4.79
CA CYS A 96 -7.95 15.08 4.38
C CYS A 96 -7.57 16.45 3.79
N ALA A 97 -6.27 16.71 3.67
CA ALA A 97 -5.75 17.95 3.13
C ALA A 97 -6.30 18.24 1.72
N VAL A 98 -6.39 17.21 0.85
CA VAL A 98 -6.92 17.36 -0.51
C VAL A 98 -8.39 17.78 -0.52
N CYS A 99 -9.26 17.14 0.31
CA CYS A 99 -10.68 17.50 0.36
C CYS A 99 -10.95 18.88 0.97
N ARG A 100 -10.01 19.40 1.76
CA ARG A 100 -10.09 20.75 2.36
C ARG A 100 -9.49 21.84 1.49
N ASP A 101 -8.67 21.50 0.51
CA ASP A 101 -7.98 22.44 -0.36
C ASP A 101 -9.00 23.08 -1.33
N PRO A 102 -9.19 24.43 -1.27
CA PRO A 102 -10.11 25.13 -2.16
C PRO A 102 -9.62 25.23 -3.60
N ASP A 103 -8.31 25.05 -3.82
CA ASP A 103 -7.70 25.19 -5.15
C ASP A 103 -7.79 23.89 -5.97
N ARG A 104 -8.42 22.85 -5.44
CA ARG A 104 -8.66 21.58 -6.13
C ARG A 104 -9.86 21.65 -7.06
N ASP A 105 -9.71 21.06 -8.23
CA ASP A 105 -10.81 20.90 -9.19
C ASP A 105 -11.80 19.84 -8.68
N ARG A 106 -12.95 20.30 -8.18
CA ARG A 106 -14.01 19.42 -7.65
C ARG A 106 -14.78 18.68 -8.73
N SER A 107 -14.66 19.10 -9.99
CA SER A 107 -15.32 18.44 -11.11
C SER A 107 -14.64 17.14 -11.54
N MET A 108 -13.44 16.87 -11.05
CA MET A 108 -12.61 15.73 -11.44
C MET A 108 -12.28 14.86 -10.22
N VAL A 109 -12.57 13.56 -10.29
CA VAL A 109 -12.28 12.59 -9.21
C VAL A 109 -11.47 11.42 -9.76
N LEU A 110 -10.29 11.19 -9.18
CA LEU A 110 -9.47 10.02 -9.46
C LEU A 110 -9.80 8.91 -8.45
N VAL A 111 -10.28 7.79 -8.96
CA VAL A 111 -10.69 6.63 -8.18
C VAL A 111 -9.52 5.64 -8.09
N VAL A 112 -9.11 5.29 -6.89
CA VAL A 112 -8.02 4.36 -6.60
C VAL A 112 -8.52 3.18 -5.76
N GLU A 113 -7.89 2.02 -5.87
CA GLU A 113 -8.24 0.87 -5.02
C GLU A 113 -7.79 1.11 -3.58
N GLU A 114 -6.55 1.57 -3.39
CA GLU A 114 -5.95 1.78 -2.07
C GLU A 114 -5.64 3.26 -1.81
N PRO A 115 -5.83 3.74 -0.57
CA PRO A 115 -5.52 5.13 -0.21
C PRO A 115 -4.07 5.54 -0.50
N THR A 116 -3.12 4.63 -0.37
CA THR A 116 -1.70 4.88 -0.57
C THR A 116 -1.32 5.15 -2.02
N THR A 117 -2.11 4.67 -2.99
CA THR A 117 -1.90 4.96 -4.42
C THR A 117 -1.97 6.46 -4.72
N ALA A 118 -2.78 7.22 -3.97
CA ALA A 118 -2.88 8.66 -4.12
C ALA A 118 -1.55 9.38 -3.83
N TRP A 119 -0.70 8.83 -2.96
CA TRP A 119 0.61 9.43 -2.67
C TRP A 119 1.53 9.46 -3.89
N ALA A 120 1.51 8.40 -4.70
CA ALA A 120 2.30 8.33 -5.92
C ALA A 120 1.79 9.36 -6.95
N VAL A 121 0.48 9.55 -7.04
CA VAL A 121 -0.12 10.55 -7.93
C VAL A 121 0.20 11.97 -7.46
N GLU A 122 0.06 12.27 -6.18
CA GLU A 122 0.40 13.57 -5.60
C GLU A 122 1.89 13.93 -5.76
N ALA A 123 2.78 12.93 -5.69
CA ALA A 123 4.21 13.14 -5.89
C ALA A 123 4.54 13.69 -7.29
N THR A 124 3.69 13.47 -8.30
CA THR A 124 3.86 14.03 -9.66
C THR A 124 3.59 15.52 -9.72
N ARG A 125 2.76 16.07 -8.81
CA ARG A 125 2.25 17.45 -8.78
C ARG A 125 1.44 17.88 -10.01
N GLU A 126 1.07 16.94 -10.87
CA GLU A 126 0.32 17.21 -12.12
C GLU A 126 -1.19 17.11 -11.93
N TYR A 127 -1.63 16.30 -10.96
CA TYR A 127 -3.05 16.10 -10.70
C TYR A 127 -3.62 17.17 -9.77
N ARG A 128 -4.72 17.81 -10.18
CA ARG A 128 -5.37 18.88 -9.43
C ARG A 128 -6.78 18.55 -8.97
N GLY A 129 -7.30 17.37 -9.34
CA GLY A 129 -8.62 16.93 -8.93
C GLY A 129 -8.67 16.36 -7.51
N LEU A 130 -9.82 15.80 -7.19
CA LEU A 130 -10.08 15.10 -5.93
C LEU A 130 -9.84 13.60 -6.09
N TYR A 131 -9.81 12.88 -4.98
CA TYR A 131 -9.65 11.42 -4.95
C TYR A 131 -10.88 10.72 -4.39
N HIS A 132 -10.97 9.43 -4.66
CA HIS A 132 -11.86 8.50 -3.96
C HIS A 132 -11.18 7.13 -3.87
N ALA A 133 -10.93 6.64 -2.64
CA ALA A 133 -10.37 5.31 -2.43
C ALA A 133 -11.49 4.28 -2.23
N LEU A 134 -11.46 3.21 -3.02
CA LEU A 134 -12.45 2.13 -2.96
C LEU A 134 -12.27 1.23 -1.74
N LEU A 135 -11.08 1.23 -1.13
CA LEU A 135 -10.62 0.35 -0.05
C LEU A 135 -10.49 -1.13 -0.48
N GLY A 136 -10.26 -1.37 -1.76
CA GLY A 136 -10.08 -2.69 -2.36
C GLY A 136 -10.60 -2.77 -3.79
N HIS A 137 -10.83 -3.98 -4.24
CA HIS A 137 -11.39 -4.31 -5.55
C HIS A 137 -12.39 -5.47 -5.43
N LEU A 138 -13.26 -5.63 -6.42
CA LEU A 138 -14.19 -6.75 -6.49
C LEU A 138 -13.41 -8.06 -6.66
N SER A 139 -13.69 -9.03 -5.80
CA SER A 139 -13.06 -10.35 -5.85
C SER A 139 -14.05 -11.43 -5.36
N PRO A 140 -14.94 -11.91 -6.24
CA PRO A 140 -15.93 -12.92 -5.86
C PRO A 140 -15.29 -14.20 -5.29
N LEU A 141 -14.10 -14.56 -5.78
CA LEU A 141 -13.37 -15.73 -5.28
C LEU A 141 -12.92 -15.57 -3.80
N HIS A 142 -12.71 -14.33 -3.35
CA HIS A 142 -12.35 -14.01 -1.98
C HIS A 142 -13.54 -13.46 -1.17
N GLY A 143 -14.76 -13.50 -1.75
CA GLY A 143 -15.97 -13.04 -1.09
C GLY A 143 -16.08 -11.51 -0.97
N VAL A 144 -15.33 -10.75 -1.79
CA VAL A 144 -15.41 -9.28 -1.78
C VAL A 144 -16.42 -8.83 -2.82
N GLY A 145 -17.56 -8.31 -2.35
CA GLY A 145 -18.64 -7.74 -3.15
C GLY A 145 -18.61 -6.21 -3.23
N PRO A 146 -19.53 -5.60 -3.99
CA PRO A 146 -19.65 -4.15 -4.07
C PRO A 146 -19.95 -3.47 -2.74
N GLU A 147 -20.62 -4.18 -1.83
CA GLU A 147 -21.00 -3.74 -0.48
C GLU A 147 -19.80 -3.62 0.47
N ASP A 148 -18.70 -4.31 0.17
CA ASP A 148 -17.46 -4.26 0.94
C ASP A 148 -16.58 -3.06 0.53
N LEU A 149 -16.94 -2.40 -0.58
CA LEU A 149 -16.21 -1.28 -1.15
C LEU A 149 -16.99 0.04 -0.97
N THR A 150 -16.30 1.17 -1.14
CA THR A 150 -16.91 2.49 -1.00
C THR A 150 -17.65 2.96 -2.27
N ILE A 151 -18.08 2.04 -3.14
CA ILE A 151 -18.70 2.36 -4.44
C ILE A 151 -20.03 3.10 -4.26
N ASP A 152 -20.83 2.76 -3.24
CA ASP A 152 -22.08 3.47 -2.94
C ASP A 152 -21.82 4.94 -2.59
N ARG A 153 -20.78 5.21 -1.81
CA ARG A 153 -20.36 6.57 -1.46
C ARG A 153 -19.82 7.35 -2.66
N LEU A 154 -19.12 6.66 -3.58
CA LEU A 154 -18.70 7.26 -4.85
C LEU A 154 -19.91 7.67 -5.69
N GLU A 155 -20.93 6.81 -5.80
CA GLU A 155 -22.16 7.09 -6.54
C GLU A 155 -22.93 8.29 -5.92
N GLU A 156 -23.11 8.31 -4.58
CA GLU A 156 -23.71 9.44 -3.89
C GLU A 156 -23.00 10.77 -4.20
N ARG A 157 -21.68 10.75 -4.16
CA ARG A 157 -20.84 11.91 -4.47
C ARG A 157 -21.05 12.38 -5.92
N CYS A 158 -21.11 11.46 -6.88
CA CYS A 158 -21.34 11.79 -8.28
C CYS A 158 -22.75 12.35 -8.52
N ARG A 159 -23.76 11.86 -7.81
CA ARG A 159 -25.13 12.39 -7.88
C ARG A 159 -25.26 13.83 -7.37
N GLY A 160 -24.32 14.30 -6.56
CA GLY A 160 -24.25 15.68 -6.07
C GLY A 160 -24.07 16.74 -7.17
N GLY A 161 -23.69 16.34 -8.40
CA GLY A 161 -23.67 17.18 -9.61
C GLY A 161 -22.42 18.06 -9.76
N GLU A 162 -21.49 18.05 -8.80
CA GLU A 162 -20.20 18.75 -8.94
C GLU A 162 -19.23 17.97 -9.83
N VAL A 163 -19.25 16.63 -9.75
CA VAL A 163 -18.35 15.74 -10.49
C VAL A 163 -18.79 15.65 -11.95
N ARG A 164 -17.88 15.89 -12.88
CA ARG A 164 -18.06 15.78 -14.32
C ARG A 164 -17.22 14.68 -14.95
N GLU A 165 -16.07 14.40 -14.34
CA GLU A 165 -15.14 13.37 -14.81
C GLU A 165 -14.72 12.45 -13.68
N LEU A 166 -14.77 11.13 -13.96
CA LEU A 166 -14.17 10.07 -13.15
C LEU A 166 -12.99 9.47 -13.88
N ILE A 167 -11.82 9.50 -13.24
CA ILE A 167 -10.63 8.82 -13.74
C ILE A 167 -10.46 7.53 -12.96
N LEU A 168 -10.72 6.38 -13.58
CA LEU A 168 -10.61 5.07 -12.92
C LEU A 168 -9.16 4.59 -12.96
N ALA A 169 -8.44 4.75 -11.85
CA ALA A 169 -7.06 4.32 -11.65
C ALA A 169 -7.00 3.03 -10.81
N THR A 170 -7.87 2.07 -11.13
CA THR A 170 -7.76 0.70 -10.61
C THR A 170 -6.55 -0.01 -11.21
N ASN A 171 -6.00 -0.98 -10.47
CA ASN A 171 -4.85 -1.73 -10.93
C ASN A 171 -5.16 -2.47 -12.26
N PRO A 172 -4.17 -2.65 -13.15
CA PRO A 172 -4.32 -3.38 -14.41
C PRO A 172 -4.31 -4.90 -14.19
N THR A 173 -5.14 -5.39 -13.27
CA THR A 173 -5.39 -6.79 -12.94
C THR A 173 -6.80 -7.18 -13.38
N VAL A 174 -7.10 -8.46 -13.43
CA VAL A 174 -8.44 -8.96 -13.78
C VAL A 174 -9.50 -8.40 -12.82
N GLU A 175 -9.17 -8.36 -11.53
CA GLU A 175 -10.04 -7.81 -10.48
C GLU A 175 -10.23 -6.31 -10.62
N GLY A 176 -9.13 -5.56 -10.88
CA GLY A 176 -9.19 -4.12 -11.09
C GLY A 176 -9.96 -3.72 -12.34
N GLU A 177 -9.82 -4.50 -13.45
CA GLU A 177 -10.64 -4.32 -14.67
C GLU A 177 -12.12 -4.62 -14.41
N THR A 178 -12.41 -5.70 -13.68
CA THR A 178 -13.78 -6.06 -13.29
C THR A 178 -14.41 -4.97 -12.45
N THR A 179 -13.65 -4.42 -11.50
CA THR A 179 -14.09 -3.31 -10.64
C THR A 179 -14.37 -2.05 -11.45
N ALA A 180 -13.48 -1.69 -12.38
CA ALA A 180 -13.68 -0.56 -13.28
C ALA A 180 -14.94 -0.72 -14.11
N LEU A 181 -15.14 -1.87 -14.74
CA LEU A 181 -16.33 -2.16 -15.55
C LEU A 181 -17.62 -2.11 -14.74
N TYR A 182 -17.60 -2.58 -13.50
CA TYR A 182 -18.74 -2.48 -12.60
C TYR A 182 -19.08 -1.01 -12.31
N ILE A 183 -18.08 -0.18 -11.96
CA ILE A 183 -18.27 1.25 -11.71
C ILE A 183 -18.81 1.96 -12.97
N VAL A 184 -18.23 1.69 -14.14
CA VAL A 184 -18.72 2.26 -15.42
C VAL A 184 -20.21 1.98 -15.61
N ARG A 185 -20.63 0.70 -15.52
CA ARG A 185 -22.03 0.31 -15.69
C ARG A 185 -22.96 0.98 -14.70
N ARG A 186 -22.52 1.09 -13.45
CA ARG A 186 -23.31 1.65 -12.37
C ARG A 186 -23.50 3.16 -12.50
N LEU A 187 -22.45 3.88 -12.93
CA LEU A 187 -22.46 5.34 -13.04
C LEU A 187 -22.80 5.87 -14.42
N GLN A 188 -22.91 5.00 -15.44
CA GLN A 188 -23.31 5.37 -16.80
C GLN A 188 -24.58 6.25 -16.84
N PRO A 189 -25.64 6.00 -16.05
CA PRO A 189 -26.85 6.82 -16.08
C PRO A 189 -26.64 8.28 -15.65
N LEU A 190 -25.53 8.59 -14.98
CA LEU A 190 -25.23 9.95 -14.50
C LEU A 190 -24.62 10.85 -15.58
N GLY A 191 -24.29 10.32 -16.75
CA GLY A 191 -23.76 11.08 -17.89
C GLY A 191 -22.37 11.67 -17.67
N LEU A 192 -21.58 11.09 -16.75
CA LEU A 192 -20.22 11.51 -16.46
C LEU A 192 -19.25 11.08 -17.56
N VAL A 193 -18.19 11.86 -17.78
CA VAL A 193 -17.03 11.41 -18.53
C VAL A 193 -16.28 10.40 -17.66
N ILE A 194 -16.07 9.19 -18.15
CA ILE A 194 -15.29 8.18 -17.44
C ILE A 194 -14.05 7.88 -18.28
N SER A 195 -12.89 8.13 -17.69
CA SER A 195 -11.59 7.95 -18.33
C SER A 195 -10.68 7.02 -17.49
N ARG A 196 -9.54 6.66 -18.04
CA ARG A 196 -8.49 5.89 -17.34
C ARG A 196 -7.13 6.50 -17.64
N PRO A 197 -6.16 6.36 -16.71
CA PRO A 197 -4.77 6.68 -17.01
C PRO A 197 -4.29 5.92 -18.24
N ALA A 198 -3.48 6.56 -19.07
CA ALA A 198 -2.93 5.92 -20.26
C ALA A 198 -2.05 4.73 -19.86
N SER A 199 -2.30 3.58 -20.51
CA SER A 199 -1.41 2.42 -20.43
C SER A 199 -0.35 2.52 -21.51
N GLY A 200 0.87 2.11 -21.23
CA GLY A 200 1.90 2.13 -22.26
C GLY A 200 3.30 1.80 -21.77
N ILE A 201 4.25 1.99 -22.67
CA ILE A 201 5.66 1.72 -22.45
C ILE A 201 6.22 2.79 -21.49
N PRO A 202 6.94 2.40 -20.43
CA PRO A 202 7.58 3.34 -19.52
C PRO A 202 8.54 4.27 -20.24
N VAL A 203 8.51 5.56 -19.92
CA VAL A 203 9.45 6.53 -20.49
C VAL A 203 10.88 6.19 -20.06
N GLY A 204 11.79 6.14 -21.04
CA GLY A 204 13.20 5.77 -20.81
C GLY A 204 13.48 4.26 -20.80
N GLY A 205 12.46 3.42 -20.99
CA GLY A 205 12.62 1.98 -21.14
C GLY A 205 12.96 1.57 -22.58
N GLU A 206 13.71 0.49 -22.74
CA GLU A 206 13.95 -0.14 -24.06
C GLU A 206 12.74 -0.98 -24.47
N LEU A 207 12.26 -0.82 -25.72
CA LEU A 207 11.15 -1.60 -26.27
C LEU A 207 11.34 -3.11 -26.17
N SER A 208 12.59 -3.57 -26.29
CA SER A 208 12.99 -4.98 -26.20
C SER A 208 12.84 -5.57 -24.80
N ALA A 209 12.81 -4.73 -23.76
CA ALA A 209 12.67 -5.13 -22.36
C ALA A 209 11.22 -5.13 -21.86
N VAL A 210 10.28 -4.63 -22.67
CA VAL A 210 8.86 -4.57 -22.32
C VAL A 210 8.22 -5.94 -22.54
N ASP A 211 7.39 -6.38 -21.60
CA ASP A 211 6.62 -7.63 -21.77
C ASP A 211 5.66 -7.56 -22.94
N GLN A 212 5.33 -8.73 -23.51
CA GLN A 212 4.53 -8.84 -24.73
C GLN A 212 3.13 -8.24 -24.59
N LEU A 213 2.51 -8.33 -23.42
CA LEU A 213 1.16 -7.83 -23.18
C LEU A 213 1.14 -6.30 -23.17
N THR A 214 2.06 -5.68 -22.44
CA THR A 214 2.23 -4.22 -22.41
C THR A 214 2.55 -3.66 -23.80
N LEU A 215 3.43 -4.34 -24.55
CA LEU A 215 3.76 -3.91 -25.92
C LEU A 215 2.55 -4.00 -26.85
N ALA A 216 1.77 -5.09 -26.78
CA ALA A 216 0.56 -5.26 -27.58
C ALA A 216 -0.49 -4.17 -27.25
N GLN A 217 -0.70 -3.87 -25.96
CA GLN A 217 -1.58 -2.77 -25.54
C GLN A 217 -1.11 -1.41 -26.05
N ALA A 218 0.18 -1.11 -25.93
CA ALA A 218 0.73 0.15 -26.42
C ALA A 218 0.54 0.34 -27.93
N LEU A 219 0.69 -0.74 -28.71
CA LEU A 219 0.42 -0.72 -30.14
C LEU A 219 -1.05 -0.51 -30.49
N GLN A 220 -1.96 -1.11 -29.71
CA GLN A 220 -3.41 -0.91 -29.89
C GLN A 220 -3.83 0.53 -29.57
N LEU A 221 -3.26 1.11 -28.51
CA LEU A 221 -3.57 2.45 -28.02
C LEU A 221 -2.66 3.54 -28.62
N ARG A 222 -1.91 3.24 -29.67
CA ARG A 222 -0.99 4.18 -30.31
C ARG A 222 -1.68 5.48 -30.71
N ARG A 223 -1.01 6.60 -30.51
CA ARG A 223 -1.49 7.94 -30.91
C ARG A 223 -0.94 8.32 -32.27
N THR A 224 -1.75 9.04 -33.05
CA THR A 224 -1.26 9.76 -34.24
C THR A 224 -0.51 11.00 -33.80
N LEU A 225 0.63 11.28 -34.43
CA LEU A 225 1.46 12.46 -34.18
C LEU A 225 1.00 13.63 -35.05
#